data_0d7adb9fbc815fbee8f3e30d56048387
#
_entry.id   0d7adb9fbc815fbee8f3e30d56048387
#
_cell.length_a   1.000
_cell.length_b   1.000
_cell.length_c   1.000
_cell.angle_alpha   90.00
_cell.angle_beta   90.00
_cell.angle_gamma   90.00
#
_symmetry.space_group_name_H-M   'P 1'
#
loop_
_entity.id
_entity.type
_entity.pdbx_description
1 polymer ?
#
loop_
_entity_poly.entity_id
_entity_poly.type
_entity_poly.pdbx_seq_one_letter_code
_entity_poly.pdbx_strand_id
1 'polypeptide(L)'
;MKTSELTGSALDWAVAKCEPDDTLAVYFDEETGEPLCHDDWQDNQEFKPSFNWAQGGPIIEREGIQIQKHKSGWVALPADAQFSEEEYQEGPTPLIAAMRCYVASKLGDEING
;
A
#
# COMPACT_ATOMS: atom_id res chain seq x y z
N MET A 1 10.19 -1.31 -12.17
CA MET A 1 9.10 -2.26 -11.87
C MET A 1 7.77 -1.51 -11.90
N LYS A 2 6.79 -2.08 -12.54
CA LYS A 2 5.46 -1.44 -12.63
C LYS A 2 4.71 -1.57 -11.31
N THR A 3 4.11 -0.48 -10.87
CA THR A 3 3.32 -0.44 -9.64
C THR A 3 2.20 -1.48 -9.66
N SER A 4 1.57 -1.68 -10.82
CA SER A 4 0.47 -2.64 -10.97
C SER A 4 0.89 -4.09 -10.81
N GLU A 5 2.19 -4.37 -10.79
CA GLU A 5 2.72 -5.72 -10.64
C GLU A 5 3.31 -5.99 -9.26
N LEU A 6 3.36 -4.98 -8.38
CA LEU A 6 3.92 -5.14 -7.05
C LEU A 6 3.05 -6.05 -6.18
N THR A 7 3.69 -6.99 -5.50
CA THR A 7 3.03 -7.88 -4.54
C THR A 7 3.95 -8.13 -3.35
N GLY A 8 3.37 -8.63 -2.26
CA GLY A 8 4.11 -9.08 -1.10
C GLY A 8 5.11 -8.08 -0.58
N SER A 9 6.33 -8.52 -0.31
CA SER A 9 7.38 -7.69 0.27
C SER A 9 7.72 -6.46 -0.56
N ALA A 10 7.71 -6.60 -1.89
CA ALA A 10 8.01 -5.48 -2.77
C ALA A 10 6.94 -4.38 -2.66
N LEU A 11 5.68 -4.77 -2.58
CA LEU A 11 4.59 -3.83 -2.40
C LEU A 11 4.67 -3.15 -1.03
N ASP A 12 4.89 -3.92 0.03
CA ASP A 12 5.01 -3.39 1.38
C ASP A 12 6.18 -2.40 1.51
N TRP A 13 7.29 -2.71 0.86
CA TRP A 13 8.45 -1.82 0.82
C TRP A 13 8.09 -0.50 0.13
N ALA A 14 7.39 -0.58 -0.99
CA ALA A 14 6.97 0.62 -1.71
C ALA A 14 6.00 1.48 -0.88
N VAL A 15 5.06 0.84 -0.17
CA VAL A 15 4.15 1.54 0.73
C VAL A 15 4.93 2.24 1.84
N ALA A 16 5.93 1.56 2.40
CA ALA A 16 6.76 2.15 3.46
C ALA A 16 7.48 3.41 2.97
N LYS A 17 7.92 3.41 1.71
CA LYS A 17 8.54 4.59 1.10
C LYS A 17 7.59 5.77 0.98
N CYS A 18 6.29 5.48 0.89
CA CYS A 18 5.26 6.52 0.76
C CYS A 18 4.81 7.09 2.10
N GLU A 19 5.05 6.37 3.20
CA GLU A 19 4.55 6.78 4.51
C GLU A 19 5.29 8.02 5.03
N PRO A 20 4.55 9.01 5.57
CA PRO A 20 5.16 10.14 6.26
C PRO A 20 5.85 9.68 7.55
N ASP A 21 6.92 10.37 7.93
CA ASP A 21 7.75 9.98 9.08
C ASP A 21 7.00 9.96 10.41
N ASP A 22 5.86 10.62 10.51
CA ASP A 22 5.17 10.84 11.78
C ASP A 22 3.89 10.00 11.97
N THR A 23 3.60 9.05 11.10
CA THR A 23 2.34 8.30 11.21
C THR A 23 2.49 6.94 11.89
N LEU A 24 3.26 6.02 11.30
CA LEU A 24 3.41 4.67 11.82
C LEU A 24 4.85 4.36 12.25
N ALA A 25 5.69 5.38 12.34
CA ALA A 25 7.10 5.21 12.69
C ALA A 25 7.73 4.06 11.87
N VAL A 26 7.45 4.04 10.57
CA VAL A 26 7.98 3.01 9.67
C VAL A 26 9.46 3.24 9.45
N TYR A 27 10.24 2.18 9.54
CA TYR A 27 11.68 2.23 9.30
C TYR A 27 12.14 0.94 8.63
N PHE A 28 13.34 0.97 8.08
CA PHE A 28 13.90 -0.20 7.39
C PHE A 28 14.95 -0.87 8.26
N ASP A 29 14.86 -2.21 8.35
CA ASP A 29 15.84 -3.01 9.08
C ASP A 29 17.19 -2.90 8.38
N GLU A 30 18.24 -2.64 9.15
CA GLU A 30 19.59 -2.46 8.59
C GLU A 30 20.16 -3.75 8.00
N GLU A 31 19.76 -4.89 8.54
CA GLU A 31 20.29 -6.18 8.08
C GLU A 31 19.54 -6.77 6.91
N THR A 32 18.21 -6.68 6.93
CA THR A 32 17.37 -7.31 5.90
C THR A 32 16.85 -6.35 4.85
N GLY A 33 16.82 -5.04 5.17
CA GLY A 33 16.22 -4.04 4.30
C GLY A 33 14.71 -4.06 4.30
N GLU A 34 14.10 -4.88 5.15
CA GLU A 34 12.64 -4.99 5.21
C GLU A 34 12.02 -3.86 6.03
N PRO A 35 10.81 -3.42 5.67
CA PRO A 35 10.12 -2.39 6.43
C PRO A 35 9.57 -2.95 7.75
N LEU A 36 9.79 -2.19 8.81
CA LEU A 36 9.27 -2.48 10.14
C LEU A 36 8.51 -1.27 10.64
N CYS A 37 7.66 -1.46 11.63
CA CYS A 37 6.97 -0.35 12.26
C CYS A 37 6.86 -0.58 13.76
N HIS A 38 6.68 0.52 14.50
CA HIS A 38 6.36 0.47 15.91
C HIS A 38 4.86 0.61 16.10
N ASP A 39 4.32 -0.09 17.08
CA ASP A 39 2.99 0.21 17.57
C ASP A 39 3.06 0.40 19.09
N ASP A 40 1.91 0.71 19.69
CA ASP A 40 1.84 1.00 21.11
C ASP A 40 2.14 -0.23 21.99
N TRP A 41 2.12 -1.41 21.41
CA TRP A 41 2.19 -2.68 22.13
C TRP A 41 3.43 -3.48 21.81
N GLN A 42 3.98 -3.34 20.61
CA GLN A 42 5.12 -4.13 20.15
C GLN A 42 6.08 -3.30 19.34
N ASP A 43 7.34 -3.30 19.74
CA ASP A 43 8.39 -2.72 18.91
C ASP A 43 8.76 -3.71 17.80
N ASN A 44 9.21 -3.19 16.67
CA ASN A 44 9.74 -3.98 15.56
C ASN A 44 8.73 -4.91 14.91
N GLN A 45 7.48 -4.48 14.82
CA GLN A 45 6.46 -5.23 14.09
C GLN A 45 6.72 -5.14 12.58
N GLU A 46 6.61 -6.26 11.88
CA GLU A 46 6.74 -6.26 10.42
C GLU A 46 5.66 -5.39 9.79
N PHE A 47 6.07 -4.55 8.84
CA PHE A 47 5.16 -3.67 8.14
C PHE A 47 4.66 -4.35 6.86
N LYS A 48 3.45 -4.88 6.90
CA LYS A 48 2.82 -5.62 5.80
C LYS A 48 1.42 -5.12 5.51
N PRO A 49 1.28 -3.86 5.06
CA PRO A 49 -0.06 -3.30 4.80
C PRO A 49 -0.79 -3.98 3.65
N SER A 50 -0.08 -4.68 2.76
CA SER A 50 -0.72 -5.43 1.68
C SER A 50 -1.37 -6.72 2.16
N PHE A 51 -1.10 -7.13 3.38
CA PHE A 51 -1.62 -8.37 3.96
C PHE A 51 -2.38 -8.14 5.26
N ASN A 52 -1.98 -7.14 6.05
CA ASN A 52 -2.50 -6.90 7.40
C ASN A 52 -3.44 -5.70 7.40
N TRP A 53 -4.74 -5.94 7.65
CA TRP A 53 -5.74 -4.89 7.68
C TRP A 53 -5.49 -3.85 8.78
N ALA A 54 -4.89 -4.27 9.89
CA ALA A 54 -4.56 -3.34 10.97
C ALA A 54 -3.55 -2.27 10.53
N GLN A 55 -2.74 -2.58 9.52
CA GLN A 55 -1.76 -1.65 8.98
C GLN A 55 -2.26 -0.98 7.69
N GLY A 56 -2.89 -1.74 6.80
CA GLY A 56 -3.40 -1.19 5.54
C GLY A 56 -4.68 -0.40 5.68
N GLY A 57 -5.55 -0.81 6.61
CA GLY A 57 -6.82 -0.13 6.84
C GLY A 57 -6.69 1.36 7.15
N PRO A 58 -5.83 1.76 8.11
CA PRO A 58 -5.62 3.18 8.39
C PRO A 58 -5.13 3.99 7.19
N ILE A 59 -4.32 3.38 6.32
CA ILE A 59 -3.87 4.05 5.09
C ILE A 59 -5.06 4.29 4.17
N ILE A 60 -5.91 3.26 3.98
CA ILE A 60 -7.11 3.37 3.15
C ILE A 60 -8.01 4.49 3.67
N GLU A 61 -8.22 4.52 4.98
CA GLU A 61 -9.07 5.54 5.60
C GLU A 61 -8.48 6.94 5.45
N ARG A 62 -7.20 7.10 5.75
CA ARG A 62 -6.53 8.39 5.67
C ARG A 62 -6.52 8.95 4.24
N GLU A 63 -6.22 8.10 3.27
CA GLU A 63 -6.13 8.51 1.86
C GLU A 63 -7.48 8.51 1.15
N GLY A 64 -8.52 7.98 1.79
CA GLY A 64 -9.86 7.93 1.19
C GLY A 64 -9.94 7.01 -0.02
N ILE A 65 -9.16 5.94 -0.04
CA ILE A 65 -9.11 5.02 -1.17
C ILE A 65 -10.45 4.30 -1.32
N GLN A 66 -10.98 4.30 -2.54
CA GLN A 66 -12.22 3.60 -2.88
C GLN A 66 -11.88 2.18 -3.32
N ILE A 67 -12.58 1.19 -2.78
CA ILE A 67 -12.35 -0.22 -3.12
C ILE A 67 -13.65 -0.82 -3.60
N GLN A 68 -13.59 -1.59 -4.69
CA GLN A 68 -14.76 -2.19 -5.29
C GLN A 68 -14.43 -3.59 -5.81
N LYS A 69 -15.37 -4.52 -5.62
CA LYS A 69 -15.26 -5.86 -6.19
C LYS A 69 -15.40 -5.77 -7.70
N HIS A 70 -14.52 -6.46 -8.44
CA HIS A 70 -14.51 -6.42 -9.89
C HIS A 70 -14.12 -7.78 -10.46
N LYS A 71 -15.03 -8.40 -11.20
CA LYS A 71 -14.79 -9.73 -11.79
C LYS A 71 -14.27 -10.71 -10.74
N SER A 72 -13.08 -11.26 -10.93
CA SER A 72 -12.49 -12.21 -9.99
C SER A 72 -11.57 -11.58 -8.96
N GLY A 73 -11.45 -10.26 -8.96
CA GLY A 73 -10.54 -9.57 -8.05
C GLY A 73 -11.14 -8.30 -7.50
N TRP A 74 -10.30 -7.32 -7.22
CA TRP A 74 -10.68 -6.05 -6.62
C TRP A 74 -10.02 -4.91 -7.38
N VAL A 75 -10.67 -3.74 -7.35
CA VAL A 75 -10.08 -2.51 -7.91
C VAL A 75 -10.08 -1.44 -6.82
N ALA A 76 -9.14 -0.53 -6.92
CA ALA A 76 -9.02 0.59 -5.99
C ALA A 76 -8.75 1.87 -6.76
N LEU A 77 -9.35 2.97 -6.29
CA LEU A 77 -9.22 4.29 -6.90
C LEU A 77 -8.88 5.32 -5.84
N PRO A 78 -8.17 6.40 -6.23
CA PRO A 78 -7.97 7.53 -5.31
C PRO A 78 -9.31 8.17 -4.91
N ALA A 79 -9.31 8.89 -3.80
CA ALA A 79 -10.52 9.51 -3.24
C ALA A 79 -11.20 10.47 -4.22
N ASP A 80 -10.41 11.20 -4.99
CA ASP A 80 -10.91 12.23 -5.90
C ASP A 80 -11.12 11.72 -7.32
N ALA A 81 -10.87 10.45 -7.57
CA ALA A 81 -11.04 9.88 -8.91
C ALA A 81 -12.49 9.44 -9.14
N GLN A 82 -12.97 9.70 -10.33
CA GLN A 82 -14.20 9.07 -10.80
C GLN A 82 -13.86 7.69 -11.34
N PHE A 83 -14.81 6.77 -11.30
CA PHE A 83 -14.57 5.41 -11.76
C PHE A 83 -14.18 5.42 -13.24
N SER A 84 -12.91 5.19 -13.51
CA SER A 84 -12.30 5.20 -14.82
C SER A 84 -11.24 4.12 -14.89
N GLU A 85 -11.25 3.37 -15.98
CA GLU A 85 -10.29 2.29 -16.17
C GLU A 85 -8.83 2.76 -16.22
N GLU A 86 -8.61 4.05 -16.46
CA GLU A 86 -7.27 4.60 -16.57
C GLU A 86 -6.62 4.90 -15.23
N GLU A 87 -7.41 5.05 -14.16
CA GLU A 87 -6.91 5.48 -12.86
C GLU A 87 -6.93 4.42 -11.78
N TYR A 88 -7.59 3.29 -12.04
CA TYR A 88 -7.73 2.28 -11.00
C TYR A 88 -6.57 1.29 -11.02
N GLN A 89 -6.35 0.66 -9.87
CA GLN A 89 -5.39 -0.43 -9.72
C GLN A 89 -6.14 -1.69 -9.36
N GLU A 90 -5.76 -2.81 -9.96
CA GLU A 90 -6.35 -4.11 -9.69
C GLU A 90 -5.49 -4.90 -8.72
N GLY A 91 -6.11 -5.85 -8.02
CA GLY A 91 -5.40 -6.78 -7.17
C GLY A 91 -6.26 -7.97 -6.81
N PRO A 92 -5.62 -9.09 -6.43
CA PRO A 92 -6.37 -10.29 -6.04
C PRO A 92 -7.08 -10.14 -4.70
N THR A 93 -6.67 -9.17 -3.88
CA THR A 93 -7.32 -8.86 -2.60
C THR A 93 -7.57 -7.36 -2.52
N PRO A 94 -8.54 -6.91 -1.69
CA PRO A 94 -8.78 -5.49 -1.55
C PRO A 94 -7.56 -4.73 -1.01
N LEU A 95 -6.80 -5.33 -0.10
CA LEU A 95 -5.58 -4.69 0.42
C LEU A 95 -4.52 -4.50 -0.66
N ILE A 96 -4.29 -5.50 -1.49
CA ILE A 96 -3.29 -5.39 -2.56
C ILE A 96 -3.72 -4.32 -3.57
N ALA A 97 -4.98 -4.32 -3.98
CA ALA A 97 -5.50 -3.29 -4.88
C ALA A 97 -5.33 -1.89 -4.27
N ALA A 98 -5.70 -1.73 -2.99
CA ALA A 98 -5.62 -0.45 -2.30
C ALA A 98 -4.17 0.02 -2.16
N MET A 99 -3.26 -0.87 -1.79
CA MET A 99 -1.86 -0.50 -1.62
C MET A 99 -1.19 -0.14 -2.94
N ARG A 100 -1.51 -0.86 -4.02
CA ARG A 100 -1.06 -0.49 -5.36
C ARG A 100 -1.57 0.90 -5.75
N CYS A 101 -2.83 1.20 -5.43
CA CYS A 101 -3.40 2.51 -5.67
C CYS A 101 -2.66 3.60 -4.90
N TYR A 102 -2.38 3.36 -3.63
CA TYR A 102 -1.64 4.29 -2.79
C TYR A 102 -0.25 4.57 -3.37
N VAL A 103 0.49 3.52 -3.70
CA VAL A 103 1.84 3.66 -4.28
C VAL A 103 1.78 4.43 -5.60
N ALA A 104 0.83 4.07 -6.47
CA ALA A 104 0.69 4.76 -7.76
C ALA A 104 0.40 6.24 -7.59
N SER A 105 -0.40 6.61 -6.58
CA SER A 105 -0.74 8.00 -6.32
C SER A 105 0.45 8.83 -5.81
N LYS A 106 1.43 8.18 -5.18
CA LYS A 106 2.59 8.85 -4.60
C LYS A 106 3.84 8.75 -5.45
N LEU A 107 4.08 7.59 -6.06
CA LEU A 107 5.32 7.30 -6.81
C LEU A 107 5.09 7.12 -8.30
N GLY A 108 3.82 7.08 -8.74
CA GLY A 108 3.49 6.89 -10.15
C GLY A 108 3.38 5.44 -10.54
N ASP A 109 3.24 5.20 -11.84
CA ASP A 109 3.00 3.88 -12.40
C ASP A 109 4.22 2.97 -12.40
N GLU A 110 5.39 3.54 -12.20
CA GLU A 110 6.64 2.78 -12.25
C GLU A 110 7.57 3.23 -11.13
N ILE A 111 8.19 2.25 -10.51
CA ILE A 111 9.09 2.47 -9.38
C ILE A 111 10.50 2.10 -9.78
N ASN A 112 11.43 3.01 -9.54
CA ASN A 112 12.85 2.79 -9.75
C ASN A 112 13.47 2.39 -8.42
N GLY A 113 13.81 1.16 -8.30
CA GLY A 113 14.49 0.84 -7.12
C GLY A 113 14.45 -0.25 -6.35
#